data_776af73a80eb2bc58d0e547ad3fe71bc
#
_entry.id   776af73a80eb2bc58d0e547ad3fe71bc
#
_cell.length_a   1.000
_cell.length_b   1.000
_cell.length_c   1.000
_cell.angle_alpha   90.00
_cell.angle_beta   90.00
_cell.angle_gamma   90.00
#
_symmetry.space_group_name_H-M   'P 1'
#
loop_
_entity.id
_entity.type
_entity.pdbx_description
1 polymer ?
#
loop_
_entity_poly.entity_id
_entity_poly.type
_entity_poly.pdbx_seq_one_letter_code
_entity_poly.pdbx_strand_id
1 'polypeptide(L)'
;KAVAVSDTINGIGLIIGGLMVPFLGFAVLAQQTGGDGIIDGMLYIVRADPAKMNAVNAWNAAEPEVPWPLIITGMFFNNLYWWCTNQSFVQRALAAKSLKEGQKGAIFCGFLKCLGPLYLVIPGIIAFYLPSIQDAIAAAGEQAIDFAYPALISAIIPKPVMGFFAAVMFGAILSSFNSVLNSASTMFTLDLYRSAFKPDASDAHCVKVGKIYGTIAGCVSIVIAPFVMNAKGITTFLNSMSQFVSLPVLCTILGVFLFKRLPAYTPKVITIFHVACYGAFLLIAPNYPGTDNPIHYLYAMAVLFPVELLIMWALNKYRPGEEYIPQDVGAVDLTPWKYRHVVSIVGLILAAAIYVLFSPLGIAA
;
A
#
# COMPACT_ATOMS: atom_id res chain seq x y z
N LYS A 1 -6.08 -14.81 16.11
CA LYS A 1 -7.18 -15.55 15.42
C LYS A 1 -8.41 -14.66 15.24
N ALA A 2 -8.88 -13.95 16.29
CA ALA A 2 -10.06 -13.07 16.20
C ALA A 2 -9.92 -11.98 15.12
N VAL A 3 -8.78 -11.31 15.06
CA VAL A 3 -8.47 -10.29 14.03
C VAL A 3 -8.56 -10.89 12.62
N ALA A 4 -7.99 -12.08 12.39
CA ALA A 4 -8.03 -12.71 11.06
C ALA A 4 -9.47 -13.08 10.62
N VAL A 5 -10.34 -13.51 11.54
CA VAL A 5 -11.74 -13.79 11.24
C VAL A 5 -12.51 -12.51 10.91
N SER A 6 -12.34 -11.47 11.73
CA SER A 6 -12.91 -10.14 11.49
C SER A 6 -12.45 -9.56 10.14
N ASP A 7 -11.17 -9.65 9.83
CA ASP A 7 -10.60 -9.18 8.56
C ASP A 7 -11.19 -9.94 7.36
N THR A 8 -11.46 -11.23 7.49
CA THR A 8 -12.07 -12.03 6.42
C THR A 8 -13.51 -11.56 6.14
N ILE A 9 -14.32 -11.35 7.18
CA ILE A 9 -15.70 -10.85 7.04
C ILE A 9 -15.71 -9.46 6.41
N ASN A 10 -14.87 -8.56 6.93
CA ASN A 10 -14.71 -7.20 6.38
C ASN A 10 -14.21 -7.22 4.94
N GLY A 11 -13.29 -8.14 4.60
CA GLY A 11 -12.77 -8.31 3.24
C GLY A 11 -13.84 -8.74 2.24
N ILE A 12 -14.71 -9.67 2.61
CA ILE A 12 -15.85 -10.07 1.76
C ILE A 12 -16.80 -8.88 1.56
N GLY A 13 -17.12 -8.17 2.64
CA GLY A 13 -17.94 -6.96 2.57
C GLY A 13 -17.33 -5.90 1.65
N LEU A 14 -16.01 -5.68 1.75
CA LEU A 14 -15.27 -4.74 0.90
C LEU A 14 -15.29 -5.12 -0.59
N ILE A 15 -15.16 -6.39 -0.92
CA ILE A 15 -15.25 -6.84 -2.32
C ILE A 15 -16.64 -6.57 -2.85
N ILE A 16 -17.70 -6.92 -2.10
CA ILE A 16 -19.08 -6.68 -2.51
C ILE A 16 -19.36 -5.18 -2.62
N GLY A 17 -19.10 -4.41 -1.57
CA GLY A 17 -19.31 -2.96 -1.55
C GLY A 17 -18.45 -2.21 -2.58
N GLY A 18 -17.17 -2.59 -2.69
CA GLY A 18 -16.24 -1.99 -3.62
C GLY A 18 -16.61 -2.23 -5.10
N LEU A 19 -17.04 -3.45 -5.45
CA LEU A 19 -17.50 -3.76 -6.80
C LEU A 19 -18.87 -3.11 -7.12
N MET A 20 -19.73 -2.92 -6.13
CA MET A 20 -21.01 -2.24 -6.32
C MET A 20 -20.81 -0.80 -6.85
N VAL A 21 -19.78 -0.10 -6.41
CA VAL A 21 -19.52 1.30 -6.78
C VAL A 21 -19.31 1.50 -8.29
N PRO A 22 -18.38 0.82 -8.98
CA PRO A 22 -18.21 1.00 -10.42
C PRO A 22 -19.45 0.59 -11.22
N PHE A 23 -20.14 -0.50 -10.84
CA PHE A 23 -21.32 -0.93 -11.57
C PHE A 23 -22.49 0.05 -11.45
N LEU A 24 -22.79 0.53 -10.25
CA LEU A 24 -23.80 1.57 -10.05
C LEU A 24 -23.36 2.91 -10.66
N GLY A 25 -22.09 3.25 -10.53
CA GLY A 25 -21.53 4.48 -11.08
C GLY A 25 -21.65 4.55 -12.61
N PHE A 26 -21.33 3.47 -13.32
CA PHE A 26 -21.52 3.42 -14.78
C PHE A 26 -23.00 3.52 -15.17
N ALA A 27 -23.90 2.84 -14.45
CA ALA A 27 -25.33 2.93 -14.72
C ALA A 27 -25.87 4.35 -14.53
N VAL A 28 -25.49 5.02 -13.44
CA VAL A 28 -25.91 6.42 -13.19
C VAL A 28 -25.26 7.38 -14.19
N LEU A 29 -24.00 7.18 -14.56
CA LEU A 29 -23.32 7.97 -15.58
C LEU A 29 -24.05 7.85 -16.94
N ALA A 30 -24.39 6.62 -17.36
CA ALA A 30 -25.16 6.39 -18.59
C ALA A 30 -26.48 7.18 -18.58
N GLN A 31 -27.28 7.08 -17.52
CA GLN A 31 -28.53 7.82 -17.39
C GLN A 31 -28.36 9.35 -17.48
N GLN A 32 -27.28 9.90 -16.91
CA GLN A 32 -27.01 11.34 -16.95
C GLN A 32 -26.44 11.82 -18.29
N THR A 33 -25.89 10.90 -19.10
CA THR A 33 -25.27 11.21 -20.40
C THR A 33 -26.10 10.76 -21.60
N GLY A 34 -27.35 10.30 -21.35
CA GLY A 34 -28.30 9.92 -22.40
C GLY A 34 -28.15 8.49 -22.91
N GLY A 35 -27.45 7.62 -22.22
CA GLY A 35 -27.33 6.19 -22.45
C GLY A 35 -28.17 5.37 -21.51
N ASP A 36 -28.15 4.04 -21.66
CA ASP A 36 -28.84 3.10 -20.80
C ASP A 36 -27.93 1.93 -20.38
N GLY A 37 -27.85 1.71 -19.08
CA GLY A 37 -27.12 0.59 -18.51
C GLY A 37 -25.60 0.79 -18.35
N ILE A 38 -24.96 -0.21 -17.79
CA ILE A 38 -23.54 -0.18 -17.35
C ILE A 38 -22.59 -0.02 -18.55
N ILE A 39 -22.92 -0.70 -19.66
CA ILE A 39 -22.05 -0.74 -20.85
C ILE A 39 -21.97 0.64 -21.49
N ASP A 40 -23.09 1.34 -21.61
CA ASP A 40 -23.10 2.69 -22.18
C ASP A 40 -22.32 3.70 -21.34
N GLY A 41 -22.41 3.59 -20.00
CA GLY A 41 -21.59 4.41 -19.10
C GLY A 41 -20.09 4.14 -19.22
N MET A 42 -19.70 2.88 -19.40
CA MET A 42 -18.31 2.52 -19.64
C MET A 42 -17.82 3.03 -21.00
N LEU A 43 -18.61 2.82 -22.06
CA LEU A 43 -18.30 3.29 -23.42
C LEU A 43 -18.27 4.81 -23.51
N TYR A 44 -19.09 5.52 -22.72
CA TYR A 44 -19.06 6.98 -22.65
C TYR A 44 -17.66 7.48 -22.26
N ILE A 45 -17.06 6.94 -21.18
CA ILE A 45 -15.73 7.33 -20.74
C ILE A 45 -14.67 7.05 -21.81
N VAL A 46 -14.69 5.83 -22.37
CA VAL A 46 -13.73 5.43 -23.41
C VAL A 46 -13.82 6.31 -24.67
N ARG A 47 -15.03 6.76 -25.02
CA ARG A 47 -15.25 7.66 -26.17
C ARG A 47 -14.93 9.11 -25.88
N ALA A 48 -15.18 9.57 -24.64
CA ALA A 48 -14.96 10.95 -24.25
C ALA A 48 -13.46 11.28 -24.15
N ASP A 49 -12.68 10.40 -23.53
CA ASP A 49 -11.24 10.57 -23.37
C ASP A 49 -10.57 9.20 -23.10
N PRO A 50 -10.16 8.48 -24.16
CA PRO A 50 -9.48 7.19 -24.00
C PRO A 50 -8.24 7.28 -23.11
N ALA A 51 -7.53 8.43 -23.13
CA ALA A 51 -6.31 8.62 -22.37
C ALA A 51 -6.53 8.53 -20.85
N LYS A 52 -7.75 8.80 -20.35
CA LYS A 52 -8.10 8.61 -18.93
C LYS A 52 -8.11 7.15 -18.49
N MET A 53 -8.19 6.22 -19.43
CA MET A 53 -8.10 4.78 -19.16
C MET A 53 -6.66 4.29 -19.18
N ASN A 54 -5.67 5.15 -19.48
CA ASN A 54 -4.27 4.75 -19.57
C ASN A 54 -3.68 4.49 -18.17
N ALA A 55 -3.28 3.25 -17.91
CA ALA A 55 -2.62 2.84 -16.66
C ALA A 55 -1.09 3.07 -16.67
N VAL A 56 -0.53 3.52 -17.80
CA VAL A 56 0.92 3.67 -17.99
C VAL A 56 1.24 5.09 -18.42
N ASN A 57 1.68 5.91 -17.48
CA ASN A 57 2.03 7.30 -17.74
C ASN A 57 3.36 7.44 -18.47
N ALA A 58 3.47 8.45 -19.34
CA ALA A 58 4.70 8.78 -20.04
C ALA A 58 5.83 9.10 -19.04
N TRP A 59 7.09 8.93 -19.46
CA TRP A 59 8.26 9.22 -18.62
C TRP A 59 8.34 10.68 -18.18
N ASN A 60 7.78 11.58 -18.98
CA ASN A 60 7.73 13.04 -18.77
C ASN A 60 6.33 13.52 -18.34
N ALA A 61 5.47 12.63 -17.86
CA ALA A 61 4.15 13.03 -17.36
C ALA A 61 4.33 14.05 -16.24
N ALA A 62 3.67 15.19 -16.40
CA ALA A 62 3.59 16.22 -15.39
C ALA A 62 2.47 15.86 -14.42
N GLU A 63 2.74 16.07 -13.11
CA GLU A 63 1.75 16.04 -12.03
C GLU A 63 0.84 14.82 -11.83
N PRO A 64 0.65 14.53 -10.62
CA PRO A 64 1.40 13.79 -9.58
C PRO A 64 1.53 12.33 -9.94
N GLU A 65 1.54 12.04 -11.20
CA GLU A 65 1.43 10.72 -11.78
C GLU A 65 2.77 10.01 -11.69
N VAL A 66 2.71 8.69 -11.54
CA VAL A 66 3.91 7.84 -11.48
C VAL A 66 4.37 7.55 -12.91
N PRO A 67 5.44 8.19 -13.42
CA PRO A 67 5.99 7.88 -14.73
C PRO A 67 6.40 6.41 -14.81
N TRP A 68 6.27 5.79 -16.00
CA TRP A 68 6.53 4.36 -16.15
C TRP A 68 7.89 3.87 -15.61
N PRO A 69 9.02 4.63 -15.67
CA PRO A 69 10.28 4.15 -15.11
C PRO A 69 10.21 3.95 -13.59
N LEU A 70 9.37 4.72 -12.89
CA LEU A 70 9.20 4.58 -11.45
C LEU A 70 8.40 3.34 -11.06
N ILE A 71 7.58 2.78 -11.96
CA ILE A 71 6.85 1.53 -11.72
C ILE A 71 7.82 0.37 -11.50
N ILE A 72 8.88 0.31 -12.31
CA ILE A 72 9.90 -0.75 -12.25
C ILE A 72 11.08 -0.44 -11.31
N THR A 73 11.12 0.74 -10.73
CA THR A 73 12.18 1.17 -9.79
C THR A 73 11.58 1.50 -8.42
N GLY A 74 11.34 2.77 -8.12
CA GLY A 74 10.89 3.21 -6.80
C GLY A 74 9.60 2.55 -6.32
N MET A 75 8.58 2.39 -7.20
CA MET A 75 7.34 1.72 -6.85
C MET A 75 7.54 0.22 -6.60
N PHE A 76 8.44 -0.43 -7.37
CA PHE A 76 8.78 -1.84 -7.15
C PHE A 76 9.35 -2.04 -5.74
N PHE A 77 10.31 -1.21 -5.30
CA PHE A 77 10.89 -1.30 -3.96
C PHE A 77 9.85 -0.99 -2.88
N ASN A 78 9.01 0.03 -3.09
CA ASN A 78 7.91 0.32 -2.18
C ASN A 78 6.95 -0.87 -2.02
N ASN A 79 6.58 -1.54 -3.12
CA ASN A 79 5.73 -2.73 -3.06
C ASN A 79 6.44 -3.91 -2.38
N LEU A 80 7.74 -4.13 -2.60
CA LEU A 80 8.50 -5.15 -1.86
C LEU A 80 8.46 -4.91 -0.36
N TYR A 81 8.64 -3.65 0.09
CA TYR A 81 8.48 -3.33 1.50
C TYR A 81 7.09 -3.70 2.01
N TRP A 82 6.05 -3.14 1.42
CA TRP A 82 4.69 -3.32 1.90
C TRP A 82 4.25 -4.78 1.95
N TRP A 83 4.57 -5.58 0.93
CA TRP A 83 4.05 -6.93 0.78
C TRP A 83 4.97 -8.02 1.32
N CYS A 84 6.27 -7.76 1.43
CA CYS A 84 7.24 -8.78 1.82
C CYS A 84 7.90 -8.54 3.18
N THR A 85 7.93 -7.30 3.68
CA THR A 85 8.67 -6.97 4.92
C THR A 85 7.84 -6.24 5.97
N ASN A 86 6.74 -5.58 5.59
CA ASN A 86 5.92 -4.85 6.54
C ASN A 86 5.19 -5.80 7.49
N GLN A 87 5.42 -5.61 8.80
CA GLN A 87 4.89 -6.46 9.87
C GLN A 87 3.36 -6.59 9.80
N SER A 88 2.63 -5.53 9.47
CA SER A 88 1.16 -5.53 9.42
C SER A 88 0.61 -6.53 8.40
N PHE A 89 1.35 -6.82 7.33
CA PHE A 89 0.95 -7.77 6.29
C PHE A 89 1.55 -9.15 6.52
N VAL A 90 2.87 -9.21 6.77
CA VAL A 90 3.64 -10.46 6.88
C VAL A 90 3.20 -11.30 8.08
N GLN A 91 2.76 -10.69 9.18
CA GLN A 91 2.27 -11.42 10.37
C GLN A 91 1.16 -12.43 10.07
N ARG A 92 0.33 -12.18 9.04
CA ARG A 92 -0.75 -13.10 8.63
C ARG A 92 -0.20 -14.31 7.87
N ALA A 93 0.77 -14.08 7.00
CA ALA A 93 1.45 -15.16 6.27
C ALA A 93 2.25 -16.04 7.23
N LEU A 94 2.96 -15.43 8.20
CA LEU A 94 3.72 -16.14 9.23
C LEU A 94 2.84 -16.93 10.21
N ALA A 95 1.58 -16.53 10.40
CA ALA A 95 0.62 -17.24 11.24
C ALA A 95 -0.05 -18.43 10.54
N ALA A 96 0.30 -18.72 9.28
CA ALA A 96 -0.22 -19.87 8.55
C ALA A 96 0.28 -21.19 9.16
N LYS A 97 -0.52 -22.26 8.99
CA LYS A 97 -0.19 -23.60 9.53
C LYS A 97 1.04 -24.24 8.90
N SER A 98 1.36 -23.87 7.67
CA SER A 98 2.50 -24.37 6.90
C SER A 98 2.92 -23.36 5.84
N LEU A 99 4.14 -23.49 5.31
CA LEU A 99 4.63 -22.69 4.19
C LEU A 99 3.69 -22.79 2.98
N LYS A 100 3.19 -24.00 2.70
CA LYS A 100 2.23 -24.26 1.61
C LYS A 100 0.98 -23.38 1.73
N GLU A 101 0.37 -23.27 2.90
CA GLU A 101 -0.85 -22.46 3.10
C GLU A 101 -0.52 -20.96 3.08
N GLY A 102 0.62 -20.54 3.61
CA GLY A 102 1.12 -19.15 3.49
C GLY A 102 1.32 -18.75 2.04
N GLN A 103 1.93 -19.59 1.21
CA GLN A 103 2.14 -19.36 -0.21
C GLN A 103 0.82 -19.26 -0.99
N LYS A 104 -0.14 -20.12 -0.71
CA LYS A 104 -1.48 -20.04 -1.33
C LYS A 104 -2.16 -18.70 -0.99
N GLY A 105 -2.13 -18.31 0.28
CA GLY A 105 -2.70 -17.04 0.74
C GLY A 105 -2.05 -15.83 0.06
N ALA A 106 -0.72 -15.79 -0.03
CA ALA A 106 0.01 -14.72 -0.69
C ALA A 106 -0.31 -14.61 -2.19
N ILE A 107 -0.35 -15.75 -2.89
CA ILE A 107 -0.67 -15.79 -4.33
C ILE A 107 -2.14 -15.39 -4.55
N PHE A 108 -3.07 -15.87 -3.72
CA PHE A 108 -4.48 -15.47 -3.79
C PHE A 108 -4.66 -13.96 -3.57
N CYS A 109 -3.92 -13.37 -2.63
CA CYS A 109 -3.88 -11.92 -2.43
C CYS A 109 -3.42 -11.19 -3.70
N GLY A 110 -2.41 -11.72 -4.42
CA GLY A 110 -1.97 -11.19 -5.71
C GLY A 110 -3.09 -11.16 -6.76
N PHE A 111 -3.88 -12.22 -6.87
CA PHE A 111 -5.05 -12.25 -7.77
C PHE A 111 -6.12 -11.23 -7.37
N LEU A 112 -6.42 -11.08 -6.07
CA LEU A 112 -7.36 -10.08 -5.59
C LEU A 112 -6.88 -8.65 -5.90
N LYS A 113 -5.58 -8.40 -5.88
CA LYS A 113 -5.01 -7.10 -6.28
C LYS A 113 -5.25 -6.77 -7.76
N CYS A 114 -5.34 -7.75 -8.64
CA CYS A 114 -5.70 -7.52 -10.04
C CYS A 114 -7.11 -6.92 -10.20
N LEU A 115 -7.99 -7.11 -9.23
CA LEU A 115 -9.29 -6.45 -9.17
C LEU A 115 -9.22 -5.02 -8.61
N GLY A 116 -8.09 -4.64 -7.99
CA GLY A 116 -7.90 -3.34 -7.33
C GLY A 116 -8.30 -2.14 -8.19
N PRO A 117 -7.82 -2.01 -9.43
CA PRO A 117 -8.19 -0.89 -10.30
C PRO A 117 -9.70 -0.74 -10.48
N LEU A 118 -10.44 -1.84 -10.52
CA LEU A 118 -11.88 -1.81 -10.73
C LEU A 118 -12.64 -1.09 -9.60
N TYR A 119 -12.23 -1.28 -8.35
CA TYR A 119 -12.91 -0.67 -7.20
C TYR A 119 -12.16 0.52 -6.56
N LEU A 120 -10.92 0.80 -6.98
CA LEU A 120 -10.13 1.92 -6.47
C LEU A 120 -9.96 3.03 -7.53
N VAL A 121 -9.69 2.67 -8.79
CA VAL A 121 -9.37 3.64 -9.85
C VAL A 121 -10.61 4.03 -10.65
N ILE A 122 -11.36 3.06 -11.11
CA ILE A 122 -12.57 3.31 -11.94
C ILE A 122 -13.58 4.25 -11.24
N PRO A 123 -13.86 4.14 -9.93
CA PRO A 123 -14.72 5.11 -9.26
C PRO A 123 -14.24 6.56 -9.37
N GLY A 124 -12.93 6.80 -9.28
CA GLY A 124 -12.36 8.14 -9.48
C GLY A 124 -12.58 8.67 -10.88
N ILE A 125 -12.43 7.81 -11.90
CA ILE A 125 -12.70 8.18 -13.29
C ILE A 125 -14.20 8.48 -13.50
N ILE A 126 -15.09 7.66 -12.94
CA ILE A 126 -16.53 7.91 -12.99
C ILE A 126 -16.86 9.26 -12.31
N ALA A 127 -16.29 9.52 -11.15
CA ALA A 127 -16.50 10.79 -10.42
C ALA A 127 -16.10 11.99 -11.28
N PHE A 128 -15.03 11.89 -12.06
CA PHE A 128 -14.56 12.94 -12.96
C PHE A 128 -15.59 13.27 -14.07
N TYR A 129 -16.32 12.27 -14.56
CA TYR A 129 -17.29 12.45 -15.65
C TYR A 129 -18.75 12.58 -15.18
N LEU A 130 -19.06 12.37 -13.91
CA LEU A 130 -20.43 12.40 -13.42
C LEU A 130 -20.93 13.84 -13.23
N PRO A 131 -21.86 14.35 -14.07
CA PRO A 131 -22.24 15.77 -14.06
C PRO A 131 -22.81 16.23 -12.71
N SER A 132 -23.60 15.40 -12.04
CA SER A 132 -24.32 15.75 -10.81
C SER A 132 -23.45 16.09 -9.59
N ILE A 133 -22.14 15.78 -9.63
CA ILE A 133 -21.24 16.03 -8.49
C ILE A 133 -20.10 17.00 -8.81
N GLN A 134 -20.02 17.50 -10.05
CA GLN A 134 -18.90 18.37 -10.46
C GLN A 134 -18.83 19.67 -9.63
N ASP A 135 -19.97 20.30 -9.42
CA ASP A 135 -20.02 21.53 -8.61
C ASP A 135 -19.59 21.28 -7.16
N ALA A 136 -19.98 20.15 -6.58
CA ALA A 136 -19.60 19.76 -5.22
C ALA A 136 -18.10 19.47 -5.11
N ILE A 137 -17.52 18.79 -6.12
CA ILE A 137 -16.08 18.53 -6.17
C ILE A 137 -15.31 19.84 -6.35
N ALA A 138 -15.75 20.72 -7.25
CA ALA A 138 -15.13 22.03 -7.47
C ALA A 138 -15.18 22.91 -6.20
N ALA A 139 -16.29 22.88 -5.48
CA ALA A 139 -16.45 23.61 -4.23
C ALA A 139 -15.51 23.14 -3.10
N ALA A 140 -15.03 21.88 -3.16
CA ALA A 140 -14.06 21.34 -2.21
C ALA A 140 -12.63 21.89 -2.40
N GLY A 141 -12.35 22.60 -3.51
CA GLY A 141 -11.10 23.29 -3.76
C GLY A 141 -9.88 22.38 -3.67
N GLU A 142 -8.95 22.68 -2.77
CA GLU A 142 -7.73 21.90 -2.58
C GLU A 142 -7.97 20.45 -2.11
N GLN A 143 -9.13 20.16 -1.53
CA GLN A 143 -9.52 18.80 -1.07
C GLN A 143 -10.35 18.05 -2.12
N ALA A 144 -10.49 18.56 -3.32
CA ALA A 144 -11.31 17.97 -4.39
C ALA A 144 -10.98 16.50 -4.66
N ILE A 145 -9.69 16.15 -4.65
CA ILE A 145 -9.20 14.79 -4.87
C ILE A 145 -9.72 13.83 -3.80
N ASP A 146 -9.60 14.21 -2.53
CA ASP A 146 -10.03 13.37 -1.40
C ASP A 146 -11.55 13.34 -1.25
N PHE A 147 -12.25 14.39 -1.73
CA PHE A 147 -13.72 14.52 -1.68
C PHE A 147 -14.44 13.79 -2.83
N ALA A 148 -13.77 13.53 -3.95
CA ALA A 148 -14.39 12.94 -5.14
C ALA A 148 -15.09 11.59 -4.86
N TYR A 149 -14.46 10.69 -4.10
CA TYR A 149 -15.05 9.41 -3.77
C TYR A 149 -16.27 9.50 -2.84
N PRO A 150 -16.26 10.25 -1.73
CA PRO A 150 -17.45 10.51 -0.93
C PRO A 150 -18.62 11.14 -1.72
N ALA A 151 -18.33 12.11 -2.59
CA ALA A 151 -19.33 12.73 -3.47
C ALA A 151 -19.97 11.70 -4.41
N LEU A 152 -19.14 10.85 -5.04
CA LEU A 152 -19.61 9.77 -5.89
C LEU A 152 -20.55 8.82 -5.12
N ILE A 153 -20.12 8.33 -3.96
CA ILE A 153 -20.90 7.40 -3.13
C ILE A 153 -22.27 7.98 -2.79
N SER A 154 -22.32 9.25 -2.39
CA SER A 154 -23.60 9.91 -2.03
C SER A 154 -24.55 10.06 -3.23
N ALA A 155 -24.01 10.15 -4.45
CA ALA A 155 -24.80 10.29 -5.66
C ALA A 155 -25.31 8.96 -6.23
N ILE A 156 -24.53 7.86 -6.10
CA ILE A 156 -24.82 6.61 -6.79
C ILE A 156 -25.42 5.51 -5.89
N ILE A 157 -25.14 5.53 -4.57
CA ILE A 157 -25.62 4.48 -3.68
C ILE A 157 -27.09 4.72 -3.29
N PRO A 158 -27.99 3.77 -3.57
CA PRO A 158 -29.40 3.89 -3.15
C PRO A 158 -29.54 3.98 -1.62
N LYS A 159 -30.43 4.84 -1.14
CA LYS A 159 -30.65 5.07 0.29
C LYS A 159 -30.79 3.79 1.15
N PRO A 160 -31.53 2.75 0.72
CA PRO A 160 -31.65 1.51 1.51
C PRO A 160 -30.33 0.75 1.70
N VAL A 161 -29.38 0.91 0.78
CA VAL A 161 -28.10 0.18 0.77
C VAL A 161 -26.99 1.01 1.41
N MET A 162 -27.19 2.32 1.59
CA MET A 162 -26.20 3.24 2.15
C MET A 162 -25.70 2.80 3.53
N GLY A 163 -26.60 2.30 4.40
CA GLY A 163 -26.21 1.80 5.72
C GLY A 163 -25.29 0.57 5.66
N PHE A 164 -25.56 -0.36 4.76
CA PHE A 164 -24.67 -1.50 4.50
C PHE A 164 -23.31 -1.03 4.02
N PHE A 165 -23.26 -0.13 3.02
CA PHE A 165 -22.02 0.40 2.49
C PHE A 165 -21.19 1.14 3.57
N ALA A 166 -21.84 1.98 4.37
CA ALA A 166 -21.20 2.68 5.48
C ALA A 166 -20.61 1.72 6.52
N ALA A 167 -21.34 0.65 6.87
CA ALA A 167 -20.87 -0.38 7.79
C ALA A 167 -19.64 -1.14 7.24
N VAL A 168 -19.64 -1.47 5.94
CA VAL A 168 -18.51 -2.11 5.24
C VAL A 168 -17.28 -1.20 5.26
N MET A 169 -17.42 0.08 4.92
CA MET A 169 -16.33 1.05 4.93
C MET A 169 -15.77 1.26 6.34
N PHE A 170 -16.64 1.38 7.34
CA PHE A 170 -16.22 1.49 8.74
C PHE A 170 -15.49 0.22 9.21
N GLY A 171 -16.00 -0.97 8.85
CA GLY A 171 -15.33 -2.24 9.12
C GLY A 171 -13.93 -2.33 8.50
N ALA A 172 -13.75 -1.81 7.27
CA ALA A 172 -12.47 -1.75 6.59
C ALA A 172 -11.46 -0.85 7.32
N ILE A 173 -11.90 0.34 7.76
CA ILE A 173 -11.08 1.28 8.53
C ILE A 173 -10.65 0.63 9.85
N LEU A 174 -11.59 0.03 10.58
CA LEU A 174 -11.30 -0.66 11.86
C LEU A 174 -10.33 -1.83 11.66
N SER A 175 -10.47 -2.62 10.60
CA SER A 175 -9.58 -3.74 10.30
C SER A 175 -8.15 -3.25 10.06
N SER A 176 -7.98 -2.19 9.26
CA SER A 176 -6.68 -1.59 9.00
C SER A 176 -6.05 -1.00 10.27
N PHE A 177 -6.83 -0.23 11.03
CA PHE A 177 -6.40 0.35 12.30
C PHE A 177 -5.94 -0.71 13.30
N ASN A 178 -6.76 -1.77 13.49
CA ASN A 178 -6.42 -2.88 14.38
C ASN A 178 -5.14 -3.59 13.96
N SER A 179 -4.90 -3.75 12.67
CA SER A 179 -3.72 -4.42 12.13
C SER A 179 -2.44 -3.63 12.41
N VAL A 180 -2.49 -2.31 12.15
CA VAL A 180 -1.35 -1.40 12.40
C VAL A 180 -1.09 -1.29 13.90
N LEU A 181 -2.13 -1.12 14.71
CA LEU A 181 -2.01 -1.01 16.16
C LEU A 181 -1.45 -2.29 16.80
N ASN A 182 -1.93 -3.46 16.36
CA ASN A 182 -1.41 -4.76 16.83
C ASN A 182 0.06 -4.93 16.43
N SER A 183 0.43 -4.57 15.21
CA SER A 183 1.82 -4.62 14.74
C SER A 183 2.72 -3.71 15.58
N ALA A 184 2.35 -2.44 15.75
CA ALA A 184 3.09 -1.46 16.52
C ALA A 184 3.24 -1.91 18.00
N SER A 185 2.17 -2.42 18.60
CA SER A 185 2.18 -2.92 19.97
C SER A 185 3.10 -4.14 20.14
N THR A 186 3.13 -5.02 19.16
CA THR A 186 4.00 -6.22 19.17
C THR A 186 5.45 -5.80 19.04
N MET A 187 5.80 -4.97 18.09
CA MET A 187 7.16 -4.47 17.87
C MET A 187 7.66 -3.69 19.10
N PHE A 188 6.84 -2.77 19.64
CA PHE A 188 7.22 -2.06 20.86
C PHE A 188 7.46 -3.00 22.02
N THR A 189 6.58 -3.97 22.23
CA THR A 189 6.64 -4.84 23.42
C THR A 189 7.78 -5.86 23.34
N LEU A 190 7.94 -6.51 22.18
CA LEU A 190 8.92 -7.59 22.04
C LEU A 190 10.30 -7.05 21.66
N ASP A 191 10.37 -6.13 20.71
CA ASP A 191 11.64 -5.69 20.15
C ASP A 191 12.27 -4.55 20.96
N LEU A 192 11.46 -3.69 21.60
CA LEU A 192 11.97 -2.59 22.41
C LEU A 192 11.86 -2.88 23.92
N TYR A 193 10.65 -3.11 24.44
CA TYR A 193 10.45 -3.22 25.88
C TYR A 193 11.11 -4.47 26.47
N ARG A 194 10.84 -5.65 25.90
CA ARG A 194 11.42 -6.91 26.38
C ARG A 194 12.92 -6.96 26.14
N SER A 195 13.40 -6.52 24.98
CA SER A 195 14.83 -6.62 24.66
C SER A 195 15.69 -5.60 25.40
N ALA A 196 15.22 -4.35 25.60
CA ALA A 196 16.02 -3.28 26.15
C ALA A 196 15.76 -2.98 27.64
N PHE A 197 14.53 -3.16 28.14
CA PHE A 197 14.14 -2.74 29.48
C PHE A 197 13.87 -3.90 30.44
N LYS A 198 13.31 -5.03 29.97
CA LYS A 198 12.95 -6.15 30.84
C LYS A 198 13.08 -7.50 30.14
N PRO A 199 14.30 -8.03 29.96
CA PRO A 199 14.56 -9.30 29.26
C PRO A 199 13.78 -10.50 29.82
N ASP A 200 13.58 -10.53 31.12
CA ASP A 200 12.91 -11.63 31.84
C ASP A 200 11.39 -11.45 31.97
N ALA A 201 10.80 -10.52 31.19
CA ALA A 201 9.36 -10.31 31.23
C ALA A 201 8.59 -11.55 30.75
N SER A 202 7.63 -12.01 31.57
CA SER A 202 6.74 -13.09 31.17
C SER A 202 5.82 -12.67 29.99
N ASP A 203 5.35 -13.65 29.23
CA ASP A 203 4.46 -13.39 28.09
C ASP A 203 3.17 -12.68 28.52
N ALA A 204 2.61 -13.04 29.68
CA ALA A 204 1.45 -12.37 30.27
C ALA A 204 1.72 -10.88 30.57
N HIS A 205 2.94 -10.57 31.07
CA HIS A 205 3.36 -9.19 31.29
C HIS A 205 3.53 -8.43 29.96
N CYS A 206 4.14 -9.05 28.96
CA CYS A 206 4.28 -8.47 27.62
C CYS A 206 2.91 -8.14 27.00
N VAL A 207 1.92 -9.03 27.11
CA VAL A 207 0.55 -8.77 26.66
C VAL A 207 -0.06 -7.55 27.35
N LYS A 208 0.16 -7.40 28.68
CA LYS A 208 -0.33 -6.22 29.41
C LYS A 208 0.32 -4.92 28.93
N VAL A 209 1.63 -4.93 28.75
CA VAL A 209 2.40 -3.77 28.21
C VAL A 209 1.92 -3.41 26.81
N GLY A 210 1.73 -4.40 25.92
CA GLY A 210 1.22 -4.20 24.57
C GLY A 210 -0.18 -3.57 24.55
N LYS A 211 -1.07 -4.00 25.46
CA LYS A 211 -2.40 -3.38 25.60
C LYS A 211 -2.31 -1.91 26.02
N ILE A 212 -1.47 -1.60 27.01
CA ILE A 212 -1.27 -0.21 27.48
C ILE A 212 -0.70 0.65 26.34
N TYR A 213 0.35 0.17 25.68
CA TYR A 213 0.95 0.88 24.52
C TYR A 213 -0.10 1.11 23.42
N GLY A 214 -0.84 0.08 23.05
CA GLY A 214 -1.87 0.18 22.02
C GLY A 214 -2.97 1.20 22.37
N THR A 215 -3.41 1.23 23.64
CA THR A 215 -4.38 2.24 24.09
C THR A 215 -3.81 3.66 23.98
N ILE A 216 -2.57 3.87 24.43
CA ILE A 216 -1.92 5.19 24.35
C ILE A 216 -1.75 5.60 22.88
N ALA A 217 -1.23 4.69 22.03
CA ALA A 217 -1.04 4.95 20.60
C ALA A 217 -2.36 5.27 19.89
N GLY A 218 -3.44 4.58 20.25
CA GLY A 218 -4.79 4.86 19.74
C GLY A 218 -5.27 6.26 20.14
N CYS A 219 -5.12 6.63 21.41
CA CYS A 219 -5.47 7.99 21.87
C CYS A 219 -4.64 9.08 21.18
N VAL A 220 -3.34 8.86 21.04
CA VAL A 220 -2.44 9.79 20.33
C VAL A 220 -2.86 9.93 18.87
N SER A 221 -3.24 8.84 18.20
CA SER A 221 -3.71 8.87 16.82
C SER A 221 -4.96 9.74 16.64
N ILE A 222 -5.90 9.72 17.60
CA ILE A 222 -7.10 10.57 17.56
C ILE A 222 -6.71 12.06 17.66
N VAL A 223 -5.71 12.39 18.48
CA VAL A 223 -5.23 13.79 18.62
C VAL A 223 -4.49 14.26 17.38
N ILE A 224 -3.73 13.36 16.71
CA ILE A 224 -2.94 13.72 15.53
C ILE A 224 -3.81 13.79 14.25
N ALA A 225 -4.88 12.98 14.16
CA ALA A 225 -5.70 12.89 12.95
C ALA A 225 -6.16 14.24 12.37
N PRO A 226 -6.64 15.23 13.15
CA PRO A 226 -7.04 16.53 12.61
C PRO A 226 -5.91 17.30 11.91
N PHE A 227 -4.67 17.14 12.35
CA PHE A 227 -3.51 17.82 11.73
C PHE A 227 -3.17 17.26 10.34
N VAL A 228 -3.51 16.00 10.09
CA VAL A 228 -3.29 15.34 8.79
C VAL A 228 -4.39 15.72 7.78
N MET A 229 -5.55 16.17 8.23
CA MET A 229 -6.67 16.58 7.35
C MET A 229 -6.31 17.73 6.40
N ASN A 230 -5.32 18.55 6.74
CA ASN A 230 -4.87 19.67 5.91
C ASN A 230 -3.84 19.25 4.84
N ALA A 231 -3.42 18.00 4.80
CA ALA A 231 -2.49 17.51 3.79
C ALA A 231 -3.21 17.32 2.46
N LYS A 232 -2.69 17.95 1.39
CA LYS A 232 -3.18 17.75 0.02
C LYS A 232 -2.82 16.33 -0.42
N GLY A 233 -3.81 15.53 -0.83
CA GLY A 233 -3.60 14.15 -1.23
C GLY A 233 -3.08 13.28 -0.08
N ILE A 234 -3.92 13.00 0.90
CA ILE A 234 -3.58 12.25 2.13
C ILE A 234 -2.79 10.97 1.82
N THR A 235 -3.17 10.23 0.78
CA THR A 235 -2.50 8.99 0.39
C THR A 235 -1.04 9.23 -0.02
N THR A 236 -0.79 10.26 -0.84
CA THR A 236 0.57 10.61 -1.29
C THR A 236 1.42 11.09 -0.12
N PHE A 237 0.86 11.92 0.75
CA PHE A 237 1.53 12.38 1.96
C PHE A 237 1.94 11.20 2.87
N LEU A 238 1.01 10.29 3.19
CA LEU A 238 1.28 9.14 4.05
C LEU A 238 2.31 8.19 3.41
N ASN A 239 2.22 7.96 2.11
CA ASN A 239 3.21 7.15 1.39
C ASN A 239 4.59 7.80 1.43
N SER A 240 4.69 9.09 1.17
CA SER A 240 5.96 9.82 1.24
C SER A 240 6.57 9.77 2.65
N MET A 241 5.77 10.03 3.69
CA MET A 241 6.25 9.95 5.08
C MET A 241 6.67 8.54 5.49
N SER A 242 5.96 7.51 5.03
CA SER A 242 6.31 6.12 5.34
C SER A 242 7.67 5.70 4.80
N GLN A 243 8.18 6.39 3.76
CA GLN A 243 9.47 6.04 3.16
C GLN A 243 10.66 6.24 4.11
N PHE A 244 10.55 7.12 5.11
CA PHE A 244 11.59 7.24 6.14
C PHE A 244 11.96 5.93 6.82
N VAL A 245 11.02 4.99 6.86
CA VAL A 245 11.20 3.69 7.52
C VAL A 245 11.18 2.54 6.51
N SER A 246 10.40 2.65 5.46
CA SER A 246 10.13 1.55 4.52
C SER A 246 11.38 1.03 3.83
N LEU A 247 12.16 1.93 3.25
CA LEU A 247 13.31 1.55 2.46
C LEU A 247 14.46 0.98 3.31
N PRO A 248 14.89 1.62 4.42
CA PRO A 248 15.98 1.07 5.23
C PRO A 248 15.61 -0.28 5.85
N VAL A 249 14.34 -0.51 6.20
CA VAL A 249 13.87 -1.83 6.66
C VAL A 249 13.95 -2.85 5.53
N LEU A 250 13.46 -2.53 4.34
CA LEU A 250 13.56 -3.39 3.17
C LEU A 250 15.01 -3.75 2.85
N CYS A 251 15.89 -2.74 2.75
CA CYS A 251 17.30 -2.94 2.48
C CYS A 251 17.96 -3.83 3.52
N THR A 252 17.70 -3.59 4.80
CA THR A 252 18.26 -4.38 5.89
C THR A 252 17.84 -5.85 5.80
N ILE A 253 16.56 -6.13 5.58
CA ILE A 253 16.06 -7.50 5.46
C ILE A 253 16.64 -8.19 4.22
N LEU A 254 16.62 -7.54 3.06
CA LEU A 254 17.21 -8.10 1.83
C LEU A 254 18.72 -8.28 1.98
N GLY A 255 19.39 -7.35 2.65
CA GLY A 255 20.81 -7.41 2.88
C GLY A 255 21.24 -8.64 3.68
N VAL A 256 20.46 -9.05 4.69
CA VAL A 256 20.75 -10.27 5.46
C VAL A 256 20.68 -11.52 4.57
N PHE A 257 19.81 -11.54 3.56
CA PHE A 257 19.75 -12.66 2.61
C PHE A 257 20.87 -12.61 1.55
N LEU A 258 21.30 -11.40 1.15
CA LEU A 258 22.32 -11.21 0.13
C LEU A 258 23.74 -11.28 0.69
N PHE A 259 23.96 -10.83 1.92
CA PHE A 259 25.27 -10.67 2.54
C PHE A 259 25.35 -11.43 3.87
N LYS A 260 26.10 -12.50 3.90
CA LYS A 260 26.16 -13.42 5.06
C LYS A 260 26.86 -12.87 6.29
N ARG A 261 27.72 -11.86 6.15
CA ARG A 261 28.60 -11.34 7.21
C ARG A 261 28.38 -9.85 7.48
N LEU A 262 27.12 -9.44 7.53
CA LEU A 262 26.79 -8.05 7.89
C LEU A 262 27.03 -7.80 9.38
N PRO A 263 27.71 -6.70 9.74
CA PRO A 263 27.85 -6.31 11.14
C PRO A 263 26.48 -6.00 11.77
N ALA A 264 26.31 -6.30 13.07
CA ALA A 264 25.06 -6.05 13.78
C ALA A 264 24.63 -4.58 13.83
N TYR A 265 25.55 -3.63 13.63
CA TYR A 265 25.24 -2.20 13.55
C TYR A 265 24.75 -1.73 12.17
N THR A 266 24.78 -2.58 11.13
CA THR A 266 24.39 -2.23 9.76
C THR A 266 23.00 -1.59 9.68
N PRO A 267 21.94 -2.11 10.33
CA PRO A 267 20.62 -1.47 10.28
C PRO A 267 20.64 -0.02 10.78
N LYS A 268 21.44 0.27 11.79
CA LYS A 268 21.58 1.63 12.34
C LYS A 268 22.23 2.57 11.33
N VAL A 269 23.33 2.11 10.69
CA VAL A 269 24.03 2.92 9.65
C VAL A 269 23.10 3.21 8.48
N ILE A 270 22.41 2.20 7.97
CA ILE A 270 21.47 2.34 6.83
C ILE A 270 20.33 3.28 7.20
N THR A 271 19.71 3.11 8.37
CA THR A 271 18.61 3.98 8.80
C THR A 271 19.04 5.43 8.97
N ILE A 272 20.20 5.69 9.60
CA ILE A 272 20.69 7.06 9.79
C ILE A 272 21.02 7.69 8.42
N PHE A 273 21.72 6.96 7.56
CA PHE A 273 22.02 7.40 6.20
C PHE A 273 20.75 7.74 5.42
N HIS A 274 19.79 6.82 5.42
CA HIS A 274 18.52 7.00 4.72
C HIS A 274 17.75 8.22 5.22
N VAL A 275 17.55 8.33 6.54
CA VAL A 275 16.81 9.45 7.14
C VAL A 275 17.47 10.79 6.80
N ALA A 276 18.81 10.87 6.83
CA ALA A 276 19.53 12.08 6.47
C ALA A 276 19.37 12.43 4.98
N CYS A 277 19.59 11.45 4.08
CA CYS A 277 19.49 11.68 2.64
C CYS A 277 18.05 11.94 2.17
N TYR A 278 17.10 11.15 2.64
CA TYR A 278 15.70 11.31 2.28
C TYR A 278 15.09 12.58 2.88
N GLY A 279 15.47 12.93 4.12
CA GLY A 279 15.08 14.19 4.75
C GLY A 279 15.64 15.40 3.98
N ALA A 280 16.90 15.35 3.57
CA ALA A 280 17.48 16.39 2.71
C ALA A 280 16.76 16.48 1.36
N PHE A 281 16.44 15.34 0.74
CA PHE A 281 15.65 15.30 -0.49
C PHE A 281 14.29 16.00 -0.33
N LEU A 282 13.53 15.70 0.73
CA LEU A 282 12.22 16.34 0.96
C LEU A 282 12.31 17.86 1.19
N LEU A 283 13.44 18.35 1.68
CA LEU A 283 13.67 19.79 1.83
C LEU A 283 14.06 20.48 0.51
N ILE A 284 14.77 19.78 -0.35
CA ILE A 284 15.34 20.32 -1.61
C ILE A 284 14.36 20.15 -2.77
N ALA A 285 13.72 19.01 -2.92
CA ALA A 285 12.91 18.65 -4.08
C ALA A 285 11.74 19.62 -4.37
N PRO A 286 11.02 20.17 -3.37
CA PRO A 286 9.98 21.15 -3.60
C PRO A 286 10.47 22.48 -4.15
N ASN A 287 11.76 22.79 -3.95
CA ASN A 287 12.39 24.09 -4.25
C ASN A 287 13.42 23.99 -5.38
N TYR A 288 13.42 22.87 -6.14
CA TYR A 288 14.43 22.67 -7.18
C TYR A 288 14.24 23.69 -8.32
N PRO A 289 15.26 24.50 -8.65
CA PRO A 289 15.14 25.55 -9.66
C PRO A 289 14.81 24.98 -11.05
N GLY A 290 13.83 25.58 -11.72
CA GLY A 290 13.44 25.21 -13.09
C GLY A 290 12.43 24.06 -13.20
N THR A 291 11.85 23.62 -12.11
CA THR A 291 10.74 22.68 -12.10
C THR A 291 9.54 23.33 -11.46
N ASP A 292 8.41 23.40 -12.18
CA ASP A 292 7.13 23.87 -11.63
C ASP A 292 6.50 22.82 -10.68
N ASN A 293 7.02 21.59 -10.70
CA ASN A 293 6.51 20.47 -9.94
C ASN A 293 7.59 19.85 -9.04
N PRO A 294 7.28 19.47 -7.80
CA PRO A 294 8.23 18.80 -6.93
C PRO A 294 8.61 17.42 -7.51
N ILE A 295 9.87 17.06 -7.38
CA ILE A 295 10.36 15.75 -7.81
C ILE A 295 9.67 14.67 -6.98
N HIS A 296 9.04 13.71 -7.64
CA HIS A 296 8.29 12.65 -6.98
C HIS A 296 9.19 11.81 -6.05
N TYR A 297 8.74 11.51 -4.83
CA TYR A 297 9.54 10.81 -3.80
C TYR A 297 10.07 9.43 -4.24
N LEU A 298 9.40 8.77 -5.18
CA LEU A 298 9.84 7.49 -5.73
C LEU A 298 11.17 7.57 -6.49
N TYR A 299 11.57 8.74 -7.00
CA TYR A 299 12.92 8.92 -7.57
C TYR A 299 14.00 8.80 -6.49
N ALA A 300 13.74 9.36 -5.30
CA ALA A 300 14.65 9.18 -4.18
C ALA A 300 14.79 7.70 -3.81
N MET A 301 13.69 6.95 -3.80
CA MET A 301 13.71 5.50 -3.55
C MET A 301 14.53 4.75 -4.60
N ALA A 302 14.37 5.10 -5.88
CA ALA A 302 15.09 4.47 -6.98
C ALA A 302 16.61 4.67 -6.87
N VAL A 303 17.05 5.80 -6.30
CA VAL A 303 18.48 6.11 -6.11
C VAL A 303 19.01 5.56 -4.78
N LEU A 304 18.28 5.76 -3.69
CA LEU A 304 18.74 5.37 -2.35
C LEU A 304 18.85 3.86 -2.19
N PHE A 305 17.92 3.08 -2.77
CA PHE A 305 17.96 1.62 -2.66
C PHE A 305 19.28 0.99 -3.12
N PRO A 306 19.76 1.22 -4.36
CA PRO A 306 21.07 0.68 -4.77
C PRO A 306 22.23 1.26 -3.98
N VAL A 307 22.19 2.52 -3.56
CA VAL A 307 23.24 3.12 -2.74
C VAL A 307 23.32 2.44 -1.38
N GLU A 308 22.20 2.18 -0.73
CA GLU A 308 22.15 1.47 0.54
C GLU A 308 22.65 0.02 0.42
N LEU A 309 22.29 -0.68 -0.66
CA LEU A 309 22.85 -2.01 -0.93
C LEU A 309 24.37 -1.96 -1.15
N LEU A 310 24.90 -0.92 -1.81
CA LEU A 310 26.35 -0.72 -1.97
C LEU A 310 27.04 -0.47 -0.61
N ILE A 311 26.44 0.32 0.28
CA ILE A 311 26.94 0.54 1.64
C ILE A 311 26.98 -0.79 2.39
N MET A 312 25.92 -1.61 2.29
CA MET A 312 25.87 -2.93 2.94
C MET A 312 26.90 -3.89 2.35
N TRP A 313 27.08 -3.90 1.04
CA TRP A 313 28.14 -4.67 0.40
C TRP A 313 29.53 -4.24 0.90
N ALA A 314 29.79 -2.94 1.00
CA ALA A 314 31.04 -2.43 1.53
C ALA A 314 31.27 -2.83 3.00
N LEU A 315 30.24 -2.72 3.83
CA LEU A 315 30.31 -3.17 5.23
C LEU A 315 30.59 -4.67 5.32
N ASN A 316 29.91 -5.49 4.53
CA ASN A 316 30.14 -6.94 4.48
C ASN A 316 31.57 -7.29 4.04
N LYS A 317 32.15 -6.50 3.13
CA LYS A 317 33.52 -6.74 2.58
C LYS A 317 34.62 -6.23 3.49
N TYR A 318 34.49 -5.01 4.00
CA TYR A 318 35.58 -4.31 4.71
C TYR A 318 35.45 -4.35 6.24
N ARG A 319 34.26 -4.66 6.76
CA ARG A 319 33.98 -4.75 8.21
C ARG A 319 33.08 -5.96 8.50
N PRO A 320 33.47 -7.19 8.06
CA PRO A 320 32.62 -8.36 8.21
C PRO A 320 32.29 -8.64 9.67
N GLY A 321 31.03 -8.92 9.94
CA GLY A 321 30.54 -9.45 11.19
C GLY A 321 30.61 -10.98 11.24
N GLU A 322 29.94 -11.55 12.24
CA GLU A 322 29.75 -12.99 12.34
C GLU A 322 28.84 -13.49 11.21
N GLU A 323 29.10 -14.72 10.75
CA GLU A 323 28.28 -15.30 9.68
C GLU A 323 26.89 -15.67 10.22
N TYR A 324 25.87 -15.13 9.59
CA TYR A 324 24.48 -15.48 9.92
C TYR A 324 24.14 -16.86 9.36
N ILE A 325 23.84 -17.79 10.27
CA ILE A 325 23.39 -19.15 9.94
C ILE A 325 21.91 -19.22 10.33
N PRO A 326 20.98 -19.34 9.37
CA PRO A 326 19.57 -19.54 9.66
C PRO A 326 19.35 -20.81 10.46
N GLN A 327 18.68 -20.72 11.62
CA GLN A 327 18.30 -21.88 12.42
C GLN A 327 16.87 -22.27 12.08
N ASP A 328 16.68 -23.47 11.54
CA ASP A 328 15.35 -24.07 11.45
C ASP A 328 15.02 -24.77 12.77
N VAL A 329 14.08 -24.19 13.50
CA VAL A 329 13.60 -24.74 14.78
C VAL A 329 12.54 -25.83 14.61
N GLY A 330 12.20 -26.21 13.36
CA GLY A 330 11.23 -27.28 13.05
C GLY A 330 9.80 -26.99 13.51
N ALA A 331 9.48 -25.72 13.81
CA ALA A 331 8.19 -25.35 14.36
C ALA A 331 7.03 -25.40 13.33
N VAL A 332 7.36 -25.35 12.03
CA VAL A 332 6.38 -25.30 10.94
C VAL A 332 6.83 -26.17 9.78
N ASP A 333 5.90 -26.83 9.11
CA ASP A 333 6.17 -27.55 7.85
C ASP A 333 6.56 -26.55 6.75
N LEU A 334 7.82 -26.62 6.33
CA LEU A 334 8.40 -25.78 5.28
C LEU A 334 8.28 -26.38 3.87
N THR A 335 7.50 -27.44 3.69
CA THR A 335 7.25 -28.03 2.36
C THR A 335 6.53 -27.02 1.46
N PRO A 336 7.14 -26.61 0.33
CA PRO A 336 6.55 -25.60 -0.52
C PRO A 336 5.37 -26.14 -1.35
N TRP A 337 4.44 -25.26 -1.70
CA TRP A 337 3.32 -25.63 -2.55
C TRP A 337 3.79 -26.02 -3.96
N LYS A 338 3.39 -27.22 -4.43
CA LYS A 338 3.79 -27.78 -5.72
C LYS A 338 3.50 -26.85 -6.90
N TYR A 339 2.36 -26.17 -6.89
CA TYR A 339 1.89 -25.35 -8.02
C TYR A 339 2.25 -23.84 -7.87
N ARG A 340 3.02 -23.45 -6.85
CA ARG A 340 3.33 -22.04 -6.56
C ARG A 340 3.85 -21.25 -7.78
N HIS A 341 4.76 -21.82 -8.56
CA HIS A 341 5.36 -21.14 -9.71
C HIS A 341 4.38 -20.97 -10.86
N VAL A 342 3.64 -22.03 -11.20
CA VAL A 342 2.66 -22.00 -12.30
C VAL A 342 1.56 -20.98 -12.01
N VAL A 343 0.98 -21.03 -10.80
CA VAL A 343 -0.11 -20.10 -10.44
C VAL A 343 0.39 -18.66 -10.31
N SER A 344 1.61 -18.45 -9.82
CA SER A 344 2.22 -17.09 -9.80
C SER A 344 2.45 -16.55 -11.22
N ILE A 345 2.93 -17.38 -12.16
CA ILE A 345 3.13 -16.97 -13.55
C ILE A 345 1.78 -16.60 -14.19
N VAL A 346 0.73 -17.37 -13.96
CA VAL A 346 -0.64 -17.04 -14.43
C VAL A 346 -1.08 -15.69 -13.88
N GLY A 347 -0.84 -15.42 -12.59
CA GLY A 347 -1.13 -14.13 -11.99
C GLY A 347 -0.34 -12.96 -12.62
N LEU A 348 0.94 -13.16 -12.92
CA LEU A 348 1.78 -12.16 -13.60
C LEU A 348 1.30 -11.90 -15.03
N ILE A 349 0.93 -12.96 -15.78
CA ILE A 349 0.36 -12.82 -17.13
C ILE A 349 -0.95 -12.04 -17.07
N LEU A 350 -1.82 -12.34 -16.12
CA LEU A 350 -3.07 -11.60 -15.92
C LEU A 350 -2.80 -10.12 -15.62
N ALA A 351 -1.88 -9.81 -14.72
CA ALA A 351 -1.50 -8.44 -14.42
C ALA A 351 -0.95 -7.72 -15.66
N ALA A 352 -0.04 -8.35 -16.41
CA ALA A 352 0.49 -7.79 -17.65
C ALA A 352 -0.62 -7.56 -18.70
N ALA A 353 -1.54 -8.50 -18.84
CA ALA A 353 -2.68 -8.36 -19.75
C ALA A 353 -3.59 -7.17 -19.38
N ILE A 354 -3.81 -6.93 -18.08
CA ILE A 354 -4.54 -5.76 -17.59
C ILE A 354 -3.81 -4.47 -17.96
N TYR A 355 -2.49 -4.39 -17.74
CA TYR A 355 -1.72 -3.21 -18.14
C TYR A 355 -1.73 -2.98 -19.66
N VAL A 356 -1.66 -4.03 -20.48
CA VAL A 356 -1.77 -3.90 -21.93
C VAL A 356 -3.17 -3.43 -22.35
N LEU A 357 -4.22 -3.99 -21.73
CA LEU A 357 -5.60 -3.60 -21.99
C LEU A 357 -5.83 -2.12 -21.69
N PHE A 358 -5.31 -1.63 -20.56
CA PHE A 358 -5.41 -0.24 -20.10
C PHE A 358 -4.18 0.59 -20.50
N SER A 359 -3.73 0.45 -21.73
CA SER A 359 -2.63 1.21 -22.33
C SER A 359 -3.02 1.70 -23.73
N PRO A 360 -2.18 2.52 -24.39
CA PRO A 360 -2.36 2.91 -25.79
C PRO A 360 -2.37 1.74 -26.78
N LEU A 361 -2.02 0.53 -26.37
CA LEU A 361 -2.15 -0.71 -27.17
C LEU A 361 -3.53 -1.37 -27.03
N GLY A 362 -4.36 -0.89 -26.12
CA GLY A 362 -5.70 -1.41 -25.84
C GLY A 362 -6.78 -0.33 -25.90
N ILE A 363 -7.54 -0.17 -24.80
CA ILE A 363 -8.71 0.75 -24.76
C ILE A 363 -8.35 2.22 -24.53
N ALA A 364 -7.10 2.53 -24.26
CA ALA A 364 -6.61 3.90 -24.06
C ALA A 364 -5.91 4.48 -25.31
N ALA A 365 -6.20 3.90 -26.49
CA ALA A 365 -5.63 4.30 -27.78
C ALA A 365 -6.28 5.58 -28.31
#